data_e6f04a9199b622bdfa4fe4d0b070832d
#
_entry.id   e6f04a9199b622bdfa4fe4d0b070832d
#
_cell.length_a   1.000
_cell.length_b   1.000
_cell.length_c   1.000
_cell.angle_alpha   90.00
_cell.angle_beta   90.00
_cell.angle_gamma   90.00
#
_symmetry.space_group_name_H-M   'P 1'
#
loop_
_entity.id
_entity.type
_entity.pdbx_description
1 polymer ?
#
loop_
_entity_poly.entity_id
_entity_poly.type
_entity_poly.pdbx_seq_one_letter_code
_entity_poly.pdbx_strand_id
1 'polypeptide(L)'
;MNNIKLNKLLNEKYMLLKGIAKKFNYSDELLIMITLAYVAFYMSLGKDCDVPLYDLFNNVQIIYEEGNVNEIAIRHDLGPMPQGSVAVTAFIPNLKLFKDATQKQYPQAIILGTHVGDDLATPALKLEMLIHEVRHALMGYYNSHLLIDENTYYMRRGLHETYYFRDDNAKEKFSSKSNGTTLDEITNTYITELLVNKIMSFKENLIKNNKIRLYIDTLKTAQADKRYRAIGYNTEVRLLYPLLLNEEFINLVNKCQFYGNINLIKEFLENNIDSYTYDEFCQMLDQIFELEGKYAKNNNPKDTEEFVRIIKTVKGIIIEMNKKLLGSSRNLLKDWANLSISLEYTRNIYFYMNGIWTEYFETLIGVYKEFRFFAKLVNLSQ
;
A
#
# COMPACT_ATOMS: atom_id res chain seq x y z
N MET A 1 -15.77 -18.97 -1.36
CA MET A 1 -17.19 -18.58 -1.64
C MET A 1 -17.65 -19.30 -2.90
N ASN A 2 -18.88 -19.85 -2.94
CA ASN A 2 -19.36 -20.48 -4.18
C ASN A 2 -19.82 -19.41 -5.21
N ASN A 3 -19.89 -19.80 -6.50
CA ASN A 3 -20.18 -18.86 -7.60
C ASN A 3 -21.54 -18.17 -7.51
N ILE A 4 -22.54 -18.83 -6.90
CA ILE A 4 -23.88 -18.25 -6.71
C ILE A 4 -23.80 -17.08 -5.73
N LYS A 5 -23.11 -17.26 -4.62
CA LYS A 5 -22.90 -16.18 -3.62
C LYS A 5 -22.07 -15.04 -4.19
N LEU A 6 -21.02 -15.34 -4.99
CA LEU A 6 -20.22 -14.31 -5.66
C LEU A 6 -21.07 -13.46 -6.62
N ASN A 7 -21.84 -14.10 -7.48
CA ASN A 7 -22.72 -13.37 -8.42
C ASN A 7 -23.76 -12.51 -7.73
N LYS A 8 -24.33 -13.02 -6.64
CA LYS A 8 -25.29 -12.25 -5.83
C LYS A 8 -24.59 -11.02 -5.25
N LEU A 9 -23.41 -11.18 -4.63
CA LEU A 9 -22.64 -10.10 -4.04
C LEU A 9 -22.24 -9.05 -5.08
N LEU A 10 -21.66 -9.48 -6.23
CA LEU A 10 -21.29 -8.58 -7.32
C LEU A 10 -22.47 -7.75 -7.80
N ASN A 11 -23.64 -8.38 -8.01
CA ASN A 11 -24.82 -7.66 -8.48
C ASN A 11 -25.39 -6.71 -7.41
N GLU A 12 -25.44 -7.13 -6.15
CA GLU A 12 -25.89 -6.28 -5.04
C GLU A 12 -25.03 -5.03 -4.90
N LYS A 13 -23.69 -5.20 -4.91
CA LYS A 13 -22.77 -4.07 -4.77
C LYS A 13 -22.75 -3.18 -6.03
N TYR A 14 -22.85 -3.75 -7.22
CA TYR A 14 -23.01 -2.99 -8.46
C TYR A 14 -24.26 -2.10 -8.43
N MET A 15 -25.41 -2.64 -8.01
CA MET A 15 -26.64 -1.87 -7.92
C MET A 15 -26.60 -0.80 -6.83
N LEU A 16 -25.99 -1.10 -5.69
CA LEU A 16 -25.77 -0.14 -4.62
C LEU A 16 -24.91 1.05 -5.10
N LEU A 17 -23.79 0.77 -5.74
CA LEU A 17 -22.82 1.78 -6.19
C LEU A 17 -23.29 2.55 -7.42
N LYS A 18 -24.26 2.02 -8.18
CA LYS A 18 -24.84 2.72 -9.34
C LYS A 18 -25.50 4.05 -8.96
N GLY A 19 -26.10 4.14 -7.77
CA GLY A 19 -26.64 5.40 -7.25
C GLY A 19 -25.54 6.44 -6.98
N ILE A 20 -24.44 5.99 -6.40
CA ILE A 20 -23.26 6.82 -6.13
C ILE A 20 -22.59 7.25 -7.44
N ALA A 21 -22.44 6.33 -8.39
CA ALA A 21 -21.87 6.64 -9.71
C ALA A 21 -22.69 7.71 -10.45
N LYS A 22 -24.02 7.66 -10.34
CA LYS A 22 -24.91 8.70 -10.89
C LYS A 22 -24.73 10.05 -10.17
N LYS A 23 -24.55 10.05 -8.84
CA LYS A 23 -24.34 11.27 -8.04
C LYS A 23 -23.07 12.01 -8.48
N PHE A 24 -21.98 11.28 -8.74
CA PHE A 24 -20.69 11.84 -9.09
C PHE A 24 -20.38 11.81 -10.60
N ASN A 25 -21.33 11.38 -11.43
CA ASN A 25 -21.16 11.23 -12.88
C ASN A 25 -19.99 10.30 -13.29
N TYR A 26 -19.84 9.19 -12.59
CA TYR A 26 -18.77 8.21 -12.89
C TYR A 26 -19.06 7.45 -14.19
N SER A 27 -17.98 7.13 -14.91
CA SER A 27 -18.02 6.24 -16.07
C SER A 27 -18.43 4.81 -15.69
N ASP A 28 -18.90 4.04 -16.67
CA ASP A 28 -19.18 2.61 -16.49
C ASP A 28 -17.92 1.83 -16.05
N GLU A 29 -16.75 2.19 -16.58
CA GLU A 29 -15.47 1.58 -16.20
C GLU A 29 -15.18 1.81 -14.72
N LEU A 30 -15.26 3.05 -14.25
CA LEU A 30 -15.03 3.36 -12.83
C LEU A 30 -16.04 2.66 -11.93
N LEU A 31 -17.34 2.61 -12.31
CA LEU A 31 -18.35 1.88 -11.56
C LEU A 31 -18.01 0.39 -11.43
N ILE A 32 -17.48 -0.24 -12.48
CA ILE A 32 -17.05 -1.64 -12.42
C ILE A 32 -15.84 -1.78 -11.49
N MET A 33 -14.85 -0.90 -11.61
CA MET A 33 -13.64 -0.93 -10.77
C MET A 33 -13.99 -0.79 -9.29
N ILE A 34 -14.83 0.20 -8.90
CA ILE A 34 -15.26 0.37 -7.49
C ILE A 34 -16.09 -0.81 -7.01
N THR A 35 -16.88 -1.45 -7.88
CA THR A 35 -17.65 -2.65 -7.54
C THR A 35 -16.71 -3.82 -7.23
N LEU A 36 -15.68 -4.05 -8.07
CA LEU A 36 -14.70 -5.10 -7.87
C LEU A 36 -13.86 -4.86 -6.61
N ALA A 37 -13.41 -3.62 -6.39
CA ALA A 37 -12.72 -3.23 -5.18
C ALA A 37 -13.57 -3.52 -3.93
N TYR A 38 -14.82 -3.07 -3.92
CA TYR A 38 -15.75 -3.31 -2.81
C TYR A 38 -15.91 -4.79 -2.50
N VAL A 39 -16.14 -5.61 -3.54
CA VAL A 39 -16.31 -7.06 -3.36
C VAL A 39 -15.04 -7.72 -2.86
N ALA A 40 -13.86 -7.31 -3.33
CA ALA A 40 -12.58 -7.82 -2.86
C ALA A 40 -12.35 -7.52 -1.37
N PHE A 41 -12.62 -6.28 -0.93
CA PHE A 41 -12.57 -5.90 0.49
C PHE A 41 -13.57 -6.72 1.32
N TYR A 42 -14.80 -6.80 0.88
CA TYR A 42 -15.84 -7.58 1.57
C TYR A 42 -15.47 -9.06 1.74
N MET A 43 -14.88 -9.66 0.70
CA MET A 43 -14.41 -11.04 0.76
C MET A 43 -13.20 -11.25 1.69
N SER A 44 -12.42 -10.21 1.93
CA SER A 44 -11.21 -10.28 2.78
C SER A 44 -11.48 -9.90 4.22
N LEU A 45 -12.30 -8.88 4.46
CA LEU A 45 -12.54 -8.28 5.77
C LEU A 45 -13.93 -8.61 6.34
N GLY A 46 -14.80 -9.24 5.53
CA GLY A 46 -16.14 -9.58 5.95
C GLY A 46 -17.12 -8.39 5.93
N LYS A 47 -18.21 -8.52 6.69
CA LYS A 47 -19.29 -7.54 6.71
C LYS A 47 -18.91 -6.21 7.38
N ASP A 48 -17.92 -6.22 8.23
CA ASP A 48 -17.54 -5.05 9.02
C ASP A 48 -17.02 -3.90 8.14
N CYS A 49 -16.56 -4.21 6.92
CA CYS A 49 -16.13 -3.18 5.96
C CYS A 49 -17.30 -2.56 5.16
N ASP A 50 -18.53 -3.06 5.25
CA ASP A 50 -19.67 -2.58 4.43
C ASP A 50 -19.99 -1.11 4.71
N VAL A 51 -20.14 -0.74 5.98
CA VAL A 51 -20.48 0.64 6.37
C VAL A 51 -19.35 1.60 6.02
N PRO A 52 -18.09 1.35 6.41
CA PRO A 52 -16.97 2.22 6.04
C PRO A 52 -16.81 2.40 4.52
N LEU A 53 -16.92 1.33 3.74
CA LEU A 53 -16.79 1.41 2.27
C LEU A 53 -17.95 2.20 1.64
N TYR A 54 -19.17 1.96 2.09
CA TYR A 54 -20.32 2.70 1.58
C TYR A 54 -20.20 4.18 1.90
N ASP A 55 -19.87 4.52 3.14
CA ASP A 55 -19.69 5.92 3.57
C ASP A 55 -18.55 6.58 2.79
N LEU A 56 -17.42 5.90 2.59
CA LEU A 56 -16.33 6.40 1.79
C LEU A 56 -16.81 6.76 0.37
N PHE A 57 -17.35 5.79 -0.35
CA PHE A 57 -17.76 6.01 -1.74
C PHE A 57 -18.90 7.02 -1.86
N ASN A 58 -19.73 7.20 -0.85
CA ASN A 58 -20.80 8.19 -0.86
C ASN A 58 -20.33 9.61 -0.52
N ASN A 59 -19.21 9.80 0.17
CA ASN A 59 -18.72 11.08 0.64
C ASN A 59 -17.44 11.56 -0.05
N VAL A 60 -16.66 10.65 -0.63
CA VAL A 60 -15.38 10.97 -1.27
C VAL A 60 -15.50 10.81 -2.77
N GLN A 61 -15.21 11.89 -3.50
CA GLN A 61 -15.17 11.84 -4.96
C GLN A 61 -13.92 11.09 -5.43
N ILE A 62 -14.10 10.20 -6.42
CA ILE A 62 -13.01 9.62 -7.19
C ILE A 62 -12.91 10.38 -8.49
N ILE A 63 -11.83 11.12 -8.66
CA ILE A 63 -11.51 11.87 -9.88
C ILE A 63 -10.71 10.91 -10.78
N TYR A 64 -11.33 10.46 -11.86
CA TYR A 64 -10.73 9.55 -12.83
C TYR A 64 -10.77 10.21 -14.21
N GLU A 65 -9.64 10.74 -14.65
CA GLU A 65 -9.52 11.57 -15.84
C GLU A 65 -8.29 11.22 -16.67
N GLU A 66 -8.27 11.71 -17.89
CA GLU A 66 -7.12 11.60 -18.78
C GLU A 66 -5.97 12.50 -18.29
N GLY A 67 -4.76 11.93 -18.30
CA GLY A 67 -3.53 12.58 -17.87
C GLY A 67 -2.88 11.92 -16.66
N ASN A 68 -1.81 12.54 -16.20
CA ASN A 68 -1.15 12.14 -14.95
C ASN A 68 -1.78 12.82 -13.73
N VAL A 69 -1.54 12.24 -12.56
CA VAL A 69 -2.16 12.65 -11.29
C VAL A 69 -1.90 14.12 -10.96
N ASN A 70 -0.69 14.63 -11.22
CA ASN A 70 -0.34 16.01 -10.90
C ASN A 70 -1.11 17.02 -11.76
N GLU A 71 -1.26 16.74 -13.05
CA GLU A 71 -2.05 17.57 -13.96
C GLU A 71 -3.53 17.59 -13.55
N ILE A 72 -4.07 16.43 -13.18
CA ILE A 72 -5.45 16.30 -12.71
C ILE A 72 -5.64 17.09 -11.40
N ALA A 73 -4.73 16.92 -10.43
CA ALA A 73 -4.79 17.62 -9.16
C ALA A 73 -4.79 19.15 -9.33
N ILE A 74 -3.94 19.66 -10.22
CA ILE A 74 -3.87 21.10 -10.53
C ILE A 74 -5.20 21.59 -11.15
N ARG A 75 -5.79 20.81 -12.09
CA ARG A 75 -7.09 21.16 -12.69
C ARG A 75 -8.23 21.26 -11.69
N HIS A 76 -8.13 20.50 -10.58
CA HIS A 76 -9.14 20.44 -9.53
C HIS A 76 -8.79 21.27 -8.28
N ASP A 77 -7.82 22.18 -8.37
CA ASP A 77 -7.37 23.05 -7.27
C ASP A 77 -6.93 22.31 -6.00
N LEU A 78 -6.43 21.09 -6.15
CA LEU A 78 -5.96 20.25 -5.04
C LEU A 78 -4.46 20.46 -4.73
N GLY A 79 -3.81 21.35 -5.49
CA GLY A 79 -2.38 21.64 -5.38
C GLY A 79 -1.49 20.61 -6.07
N PRO A 80 -0.16 20.86 -6.08
CA PRO A 80 0.79 19.93 -6.70
C PRO A 80 0.91 18.64 -5.87
N MET A 81 0.92 17.50 -6.56
CA MET A 81 1.13 16.18 -5.99
C MET A 81 2.60 15.77 -6.09
N PRO A 82 3.08 14.82 -5.28
CA PRO A 82 4.44 14.32 -5.37
C PRO A 82 4.75 13.83 -6.78
N GLN A 83 5.93 14.20 -7.29
CA GLN A 83 6.36 13.82 -8.63
C GLN A 83 6.48 12.29 -8.74
N GLY A 84 5.88 11.70 -9.77
CA GLY A 84 5.87 10.27 -10.01
C GLY A 84 4.70 9.52 -9.36
N SER A 85 3.79 10.23 -8.67
CA SER A 85 2.56 9.62 -8.16
C SER A 85 1.69 9.12 -9.31
N VAL A 86 1.21 7.90 -9.20
CA VAL A 86 0.35 7.23 -10.20
C VAL A 86 -1.13 7.35 -9.80
N ALA A 87 -1.38 7.39 -8.51
CA ALA A 87 -2.64 7.70 -7.88
C ALA A 87 -2.37 8.42 -6.56
N VAL A 88 -3.33 9.12 -6.00
CA VAL A 88 -3.20 9.82 -4.72
C VAL A 88 -4.54 9.92 -4.02
N THR A 89 -4.52 9.65 -2.73
CA THR A 89 -5.59 10.03 -1.82
C THR A 89 -5.26 11.38 -1.20
N ALA A 90 -5.96 12.42 -1.63
CA ALA A 90 -5.71 13.79 -1.19
C ALA A 90 -6.33 14.05 0.18
N PHE A 91 -5.48 14.18 1.19
CA PHE A 91 -5.83 14.70 2.51
C PHE A 91 -5.21 16.08 2.67
N ILE A 92 -6.02 17.12 2.69
CA ILE A 92 -5.52 18.46 2.93
C ILE A 92 -5.79 18.81 4.41
N PRO A 93 -4.73 18.99 5.21
CA PRO A 93 -4.89 19.50 6.57
C PRO A 93 -5.61 20.84 6.54
N ASN A 94 -6.69 20.96 7.31
CA ASN A 94 -7.45 22.19 7.42
C ASN A 94 -7.16 22.82 8.77
N LEU A 95 -7.04 24.16 8.82
CA LEU A 95 -6.92 24.93 10.07
C LEU A 95 -8.03 24.63 11.09
N LYS A 96 -9.19 24.14 10.64
CA LYS A 96 -10.26 23.68 11.52
C LYS A 96 -9.86 22.50 12.40
N LEU A 97 -8.89 21.69 11.98
CA LEU A 97 -8.37 20.55 12.76
C LEU A 97 -7.73 21.00 14.08
N PHE A 98 -7.09 22.16 14.08
CA PHE A 98 -6.54 22.77 15.31
C PHE A 98 -7.61 23.35 16.24
N LYS A 99 -8.86 23.41 15.80
CA LYS A 99 -9.99 23.92 16.60
C LYS A 99 -10.91 22.81 17.09
N ASP A 100 -11.02 21.73 16.34
CA ASP A 100 -11.92 20.62 16.65
C ASP A 100 -11.35 19.29 16.14
N ALA A 101 -10.64 18.59 17.01
CA ALA A 101 -10.05 17.26 16.74
C ALA A 101 -11.11 16.14 16.69
N THR A 102 -12.37 16.42 16.98
CA THR A 102 -13.44 15.38 16.99
C THR A 102 -14.05 15.15 15.61
N GLN A 103 -13.80 16.03 14.65
CA GLN A 103 -14.34 15.89 13.30
C GLN A 103 -13.61 14.77 12.54
N LYS A 104 -14.37 13.81 12.01
CA LYS A 104 -13.86 12.85 11.05
C LYS A 104 -13.32 13.59 9.83
N GLN A 105 -12.05 13.40 9.53
CA GLN A 105 -11.46 13.93 8.32
C GLN A 105 -11.53 12.89 7.20
N TYR A 106 -12.45 13.10 6.28
CA TYR A 106 -12.43 12.34 5.04
C TYR A 106 -11.35 12.89 4.10
N PRO A 107 -10.74 12.04 3.26
CA PRO A 107 -9.95 12.55 2.15
C PRO A 107 -10.84 13.46 1.28
N GLN A 108 -10.25 14.51 0.72
CA GLN A 108 -11.00 15.40 -0.16
C GLN A 108 -11.36 14.74 -1.48
N ALA A 109 -10.43 13.96 -2.01
CA ALA A 109 -10.62 13.20 -3.24
C ALA A 109 -9.66 12.01 -3.31
N ILE A 110 -10.01 11.03 -4.13
CA ILE A 110 -9.11 10.02 -4.67
C ILE A 110 -8.86 10.39 -6.13
N ILE A 111 -7.60 10.58 -6.53
CA ILE A 111 -7.23 10.97 -7.88
C ILE A 111 -6.59 9.76 -8.56
N LEU A 112 -7.09 9.42 -9.74
CA LEU A 112 -6.57 8.36 -10.60
C LEU A 112 -6.33 8.92 -11.99
N GLY A 113 -5.07 8.87 -12.43
CA GLY A 113 -4.71 9.20 -13.81
C GLY A 113 -4.89 8.00 -14.74
N THR A 114 -5.07 8.28 -16.03
CA THR A 114 -5.03 7.24 -17.05
C THR A 114 -3.63 6.97 -17.57
N HIS A 115 -2.64 7.78 -17.16
CA HIS A 115 -1.26 7.68 -17.61
C HIS A 115 -0.30 7.45 -16.44
N VAL A 116 0.76 6.70 -16.73
CA VAL A 116 1.93 6.51 -15.89
C VAL A 116 3.13 7.02 -16.68
N GLY A 117 3.62 8.21 -16.35
CA GLY A 117 4.51 8.95 -17.22
C GLY A 117 3.80 9.25 -18.54
N ASP A 118 4.41 8.87 -19.67
CA ASP A 118 3.86 9.06 -21.02
C ASP A 118 3.00 7.86 -21.50
N ASP A 119 2.97 6.76 -20.74
CA ASP A 119 2.28 5.53 -21.13
C ASP A 119 0.87 5.43 -20.56
N LEU A 120 -0.04 4.83 -21.31
CA LEU A 120 -1.38 4.51 -20.83
C LEU A 120 -1.33 3.40 -19.76
N ALA A 121 -1.96 3.65 -18.62
CA ALA A 121 -2.12 2.66 -17.58
C ALA A 121 -3.00 1.50 -18.05
N THR A 122 -2.54 0.26 -17.82
CA THR A 122 -3.35 -0.93 -18.13
C THR A 122 -4.58 -1.02 -17.23
N PRO A 123 -5.67 -1.70 -17.62
CA PRO A 123 -6.83 -1.90 -16.76
C PRO A 123 -6.48 -2.55 -15.42
N ALA A 124 -5.49 -3.46 -15.39
CA ALA A 124 -5.03 -4.09 -14.16
C ALA A 124 -4.35 -3.08 -13.22
N LEU A 125 -3.49 -2.22 -13.77
CA LEU A 125 -2.82 -1.18 -13.00
C LEU A 125 -3.82 -0.15 -12.45
N LYS A 126 -4.79 0.28 -13.26
CA LYS A 126 -5.84 1.20 -12.81
C LYS A 126 -6.65 0.64 -11.63
N LEU A 127 -7.01 -0.65 -11.69
CA LEU A 127 -7.73 -1.32 -10.60
C LEU A 127 -6.86 -1.43 -9.35
N GLU A 128 -5.57 -1.76 -9.52
CA GLU A 128 -4.61 -1.85 -8.43
C GLU A 128 -4.44 -0.50 -7.74
N MET A 129 -4.23 0.56 -8.51
CA MET A 129 -4.14 1.93 -8.00
C MET A 129 -5.42 2.34 -7.23
N LEU A 130 -6.58 2.06 -7.79
CA LEU A 130 -7.85 2.35 -7.10
C LEU A 130 -7.96 1.62 -5.76
N ILE A 131 -7.63 0.33 -5.71
CA ILE A 131 -7.69 -0.45 -4.46
C ILE A 131 -6.71 0.10 -3.44
N HIS A 132 -5.50 0.46 -3.87
CA HIS A 132 -4.47 1.05 -3.03
C HIS A 132 -4.97 2.36 -2.39
N GLU A 133 -5.49 3.27 -3.18
CA GLU A 133 -5.98 4.56 -2.70
C GLU A 133 -7.27 4.44 -1.86
N VAL A 134 -8.16 3.53 -2.22
CA VAL A 134 -9.34 3.23 -1.39
C VAL A 134 -8.94 2.71 -0.01
N ARG A 135 -7.84 1.94 0.10
CA ARG A 135 -7.31 1.53 1.41
C ARG A 135 -6.83 2.72 2.22
N HIS A 136 -6.02 3.61 1.64
CA HIS A 136 -5.61 4.84 2.33
C HIS A 136 -6.80 5.67 2.80
N ALA A 137 -7.81 5.80 1.96
CA ALA A 137 -9.03 6.52 2.29
C ALA A 137 -9.84 5.85 3.42
N LEU A 138 -9.90 4.51 3.43
CA LEU A 138 -10.55 3.74 4.51
C LEU A 138 -9.79 3.85 5.83
N MET A 139 -8.46 3.86 5.81
CA MET A 139 -7.65 4.09 7.00
C MET A 139 -8.01 5.43 7.66
N GLY A 140 -8.40 6.41 6.85
CA GLY A 140 -8.92 7.70 7.32
C GLY A 140 -10.25 7.61 8.06
N TYR A 141 -11.05 6.58 7.87
CA TYR A 141 -12.34 6.44 8.53
C TYR A 141 -12.22 6.24 10.06
N TYR A 142 -11.19 5.51 10.49
CA TYR A 142 -10.89 5.24 11.90
C TYR A 142 -9.65 5.99 12.39
N ASN A 143 -9.42 7.18 11.85
CA ASN A 143 -8.30 8.00 12.26
C ASN A 143 -8.34 8.30 13.76
N SER A 144 -7.18 8.23 14.38
CA SER A 144 -6.96 8.88 15.66
C SER A 144 -6.50 10.30 15.41
N HIS A 145 -7.20 11.25 16.03
CA HIS A 145 -6.90 12.66 15.99
C HIS A 145 -6.75 13.16 17.41
N LEU A 146 -5.73 13.94 17.65
CA LEU A 146 -5.50 14.54 18.97
C LEU A 146 -4.91 15.94 18.80
N LEU A 147 -5.58 16.91 19.35
CA LEU A 147 -4.99 18.22 19.57
C LEU A 147 -4.15 18.13 20.86
N ILE A 148 -2.82 18.14 20.72
CA ILE A 148 -1.90 18.02 21.83
C ILE A 148 -1.84 19.36 22.58
N ASP A 149 -1.71 20.45 21.82
CA ASP A 149 -1.72 21.83 22.29
C ASP A 149 -2.19 22.77 21.17
N GLU A 150 -2.17 24.08 21.40
CA GLU A 150 -2.65 25.10 20.45
C GLU A 150 -1.89 25.08 19.10
N ASN A 151 -0.68 24.53 19.08
CA ASN A 151 0.23 24.53 17.95
C ASN A 151 0.56 23.14 17.42
N THR A 152 0.17 22.08 18.15
CA THR A 152 0.54 20.70 17.79
C THR A 152 -0.69 19.83 17.62
N TYR A 153 -0.84 19.29 16.43
CA TYR A 153 -1.91 18.38 16.08
C TYR A 153 -1.33 17.03 15.66
N TYR A 154 -1.80 15.96 16.30
CA TYR A 154 -1.45 14.58 15.98
C TYR A 154 -2.55 13.93 15.16
N MET A 155 -2.14 13.21 14.12
CA MET A 155 -3.02 12.42 13.30
C MET A 155 -2.37 11.07 13.01
N ARG A 156 -3.15 10.01 13.14
CA ARG A 156 -2.74 8.67 12.72
C ARG A 156 -3.70 8.14 11.66
N ARG A 157 -3.14 7.61 10.59
CA ARG A 157 -3.86 6.93 9.51
C ARG A 157 -3.19 5.58 9.27
N GLY A 158 -3.88 4.49 9.58
CA GLY A 158 -3.26 3.16 9.49
C GLY A 158 -2.05 3.03 10.42
N LEU A 159 -0.91 2.70 9.85
CA LEU A 159 0.38 2.62 10.55
C LEU A 159 1.17 3.94 10.50
N HIS A 160 0.69 4.90 9.75
CA HIS A 160 1.32 6.19 9.56
C HIS A 160 0.87 7.18 10.63
N GLU A 161 1.82 7.72 11.39
CA GLU A 161 1.63 8.74 12.40
C GLU A 161 2.23 10.07 11.91
N THR A 162 1.49 11.17 12.05
CA THR A 162 1.95 12.50 11.65
C THR A 162 1.66 13.51 12.75
N TYR A 163 2.69 14.27 13.10
CA TYR A 163 2.58 15.47 13.93
C TYR A 163 2.63 16.68 13.02
N TYR A 164 1.65 17.55 13.13
CA TYR A 164 1.60 18.82 12.44
C TYR A 164 1.88 19.93 13.45
N PHE A 165 2.82 20.80 13.12
CA PHE A 165 3.21 21.95 13.94
C PHE A 165 2.81 23.22 13.22
N ARG A 166 2.05 24.08 13.92
CA ARG A 166 1.69 25.39 13.40
C ARG A 166 2.89 26.32 13.49
N ASP A 167 3.17 27.03 12.42
CA ASP A 167 4.17 28.10 12.44
C ASP A 167 3.52 29.39 12.93
N ASP A 168 3.93 29.88 14.12
CA ASP A 168 3.40 31.07 14.73
C ASP A 168 3.67 32.37 13.90
N ASN A 169 4.66 32.29 12.99
CA ASN A 169 5.07 33.43 12.15
C ASN A 169 4.41 33.44 10.77
N ALA A 170 3.70 32.39 10.38
CA ALA A 170 3.09 32.29 9.07
C ALA A 170 1.64 31.81 9.19
N LYS A 171 0.69 32.68 8.85
CA LYS A 171 -0.77 32.46 9.02
C LYS A 171 -1.33 31.14 8.45
N GLU A 172 -0.59 30.38 7.63
CA GLU A 172 -1.08 29.16 6.98
C GLU A 172 0.01 28.10 6.71
N LYS A 173 1.16 28.18 7.37
CA LYS A 173 2.22 27.19 7.19
C LYS A 173 2.24 26.19 8.35
N PHE A 174 2.35 24.91 7.96
CA PHE A 174 2.55 23.82 8.88
C PHE A 174 3.86 23.12 8.52
N SER A 175 4.64 22.77 9.52
CA SER A 175 5.62 21.70 9.38
C SER A 175 5.01 20.38 9.82
N SER A 176 5.50 19.27 9.30
CA SER A 176 5.04 17.96 9.72
C SER A 176 6.22 17.03 9.96
N LYS A 177 6.06 16.15 10.94
CA LYS A 177 6.96 15.02 11.20
C LYS A 177 6.14 13.73 11.14
N SER A 178 6.55 12.83 10.29
CA SER A 178 5.87 11.53 10.10
C SER A 178 6.75 10.38 10.56
N ASN A 179 6.11 9.28 10.92
CA ASN A 179 6.74 8.01 11.25
C ASN A 179 5.85 6.86 10.74
N GLY A 180 6.48 5.78 10.24
CA GLY A 180 5.77 4.58 9.77
C GLY A 180 5.14 4.72 8.39
N THR A 181 5.44 5.79 7.65
CA THR A 181 4.92 6.00 6.29
C THR A 181 5.28 4.84 5.38
N THR A 182 6.55 4.46 5.36
CA THR A 182 7.05 3.39 4.48
C THR A 182 6.47 2.04 4.86
N LEU A 183 6.35 1.72 6.15
CA LEU A 183 5.71 0.48 6.59
C LEU A 183 4.23 0.42 6.21
N ASP A 184 3.52 1.54 6.31
CA ASP A 184 2.11 1.66 5.89
C ASP A 184 1.97 1.42 4.38
N GLU A 185 2.80 2.07 3.58
CA GLU A 185 2.84 1.92 2.11
C GLU A 185 3.19 0.50 1.67
N ILE A 186 4.20 -0.13 2.29
CA ILE A 186 4.61 -1.50 2.01
C ILE A 186 3.46 -2.47 2.28
N THR A 187 2.84 -2.36 3.45
CA THR A 187 1.74 -3.25 3.84
C THR A 187 0.50 -3.00 3.00
N ASN A 188 0.22 -1.75 2.66
CA ASN A 188 -0.87 -1.38 1.76
C ASN A 188 -0.65 -1.95 0.35
N THR A 189 0.54 -1.81 -0.20
CA THR A 189 0.92 -2.36 -1.51
C THR A 189 0.75 -3.87 -1.55
N TYR A 190 1.29 -4.58 -0.55
CA TYR A 190 1.19 -6.04 -0.48
C TYR A 190 -0.27 -6.52 -0.37
N ILE A 191 -1.06 -5.90 0.50
CA ILE A 191 -2.46 -6.30 0.66
C ILE A 191 -3.29 -5.95 -0.59
N THR A 192 -2.97 -4.83 -1.25
CA THR A 192 -3.57 -4.49 -2.54
C THR A 192 -3.33 -5.58 -3.58
N GLU A 193 -2.10 -6.09 -3.66
CA GLU A 193 -1.78 -7.22 -4.54
C GLU A 193 -2.62 -8.47 -4.21
N LEU A 194 -2.78 -8.78 -2.92
CA LEU A 194 -3.63 -9.90 -2.50
C LEU A 194 -5.10 -9.71 -2.93
N LEU A 195 -5.62 -8.48 -2.84
CA LEU A 195 -7.00 -8.16 -3.25
C LEU A 195 -7.18 -8.25 -4.77
N VAL A 196 -6.22 -7.75 -5.54
CA VAL A 196 -6.22 -7.87 -7.01
C VAL A 196 -6.14 -9.34 -7.43
N ASN A 197 -5.24 -10.12 -6.84
CA ASN A 197 -5.13 -11.55 -7.11
C ASN A 197 -6.43 -12.29 -6.80
N LYS A 198 -7.16 -11.86 -5.77
CA LYS A 198 -8.48 -12.42 -5.44
C LYS A 198 -9.52 -12.13 -6.54
N ILE A 199 -9.52 -10.92 -7.11
CA ILE A 199 -10.38 -10.57 -8.25
C ILE A 199 -9.98 -11.40 -9.47
N MET A 200 -8.68 -11.54 -9.73
CA MET A 200 -8.16 -12.33 -10.85
C MET A 200 -8.51 -13.82 -10.75
N SER A 201 -8.76 -14.33 -9.56
CA SER A 201 -9.21 -15.70 -9.34
C SER A 201 -10.69 -15.93 -9.69
N PHE A 202 -11.47 -14.89 -9.96
CA PHE A 202 -12.86 -15.03 -10.36
C PHE A 202 -12.96 -15.73 -11.72
N LYS A 203 -13.85 -16.71 -11.81
CA LYS A 203 -14.13 -17.40 -13.08
C LYS A 203 -15.10 -16.56 -13.90
N GLU A 204 -14.61 -15.84 -14.90
CA GLU A 204 -15.35 -14.88 -15.71
C GLU A 204 -16.57 -15.51 -16.38
N ASN A 205 -16.44 -16.74 -16.90
CA ASN A 205 -17.53 -17.49 -17.54
C ASN A 205 -18.71 -17.78 -16.60
N LEU A 206 -18.51 -17.65 -15.30
CA LEU A 206 -19.54 -17.85 -14.29
C LEU A 206 -20.18 -16.55 -13.81
N ILE A 207 -19.69 -15.39 -14.28
CA ILE A 207 -20.19 -14.07 -13.90
C ILE A 207 -21.36 -13.69 -14.81
N LYS A 208 -22.53 -13.44 -14.21
CA LYS A 208 -23.77 -13.12 -14.92
C LYS A 208 -23.81 -11.71 -15.49
N ASN A 209 -23.19 -10.74 -14.81
CA ASN A 209 -23.12 -9.35 -15.27
C ASN A 209 -22.09 -9.24 -16.40
N ASN A 210 -22.59 -9.02 -17.64
CA ASN A 210 -21.73 -8.98 -18.83
C ASN A 210 -20.65 -7.90 -18.78
N LYS A 211 -20.94 -6.70 -18.21
CA LYS A 211 -19.96 -5.61 -18.12
C LYS A 211 -18.81 -6.01 -17.19
N ILE A 212 -19.12 -6.55 -16.01
CA ILE A 212 -18.11 -7.04 -15.05
C ILE A 212 -17.33 -8.21 -15.65
N ARG A 213 -18.02 -9.13 -16.32
CA ARG A 213 -17.37 -10.28 -16.97
C ARG A 213 -16.33 -9.85 -18.00
N LEU A 214 -16.71 -8.96 -18.91
CA LEU A 214 -15.82 -8.44 -19.95
C LEU A 214 -14.63 -7.71 -19.35
N TYR A 215 -14.86 -6.92 -18.31
CA TYR A 215 -13.76 -6.21 -17.63
C TYR A 215 -12.76 -7.18 -16.98
N ILE A 216 -13.21 -8.23 -16.28
CA ILE A 216 -12.34 -9.26 -15.70
C ILE A 216 -11.58 -10.02 -16.78
N ASP A 217 -12.19 -10.31 -17.91
CA ASP A 217 -11.54 -10.92 -19.06
C ASP A 217 -10.40 -10.03 -19.60
N THR A 218 -10.68 -8.72 -19.73
CA THR A 218 -9.67 -7.72 -20.10
C THR A 218 -8.52 -7.65 -19.08
N LEU A 219 -8.82 -7.69 -17.77
CA LEU A 219 -7.79 -7.73 -16.73
C LEU A 219 -6.86 -8.94 -16.90
N LYS A 220 -7.43 -10.11 -17.12
CA LYS A 220 -6.65 -11.36 -17.28
C LYS A 220 -5.78 -11.35 -18.51
N THR A 221 -6.30 -10.82 -19.60
CA THR A 221 -5.54 -10.66 -20.85
C THR A 221 -4.37 -9.69 -20.67
N ALA A 222 -4.60 -8.56 -20.02
CA ALA A 222 -3.56 -7.56 -19.74
C ALA A 222 -2.51 -8.07 -18.74
N GLN A 223 -2.88 -8.92 -17.78
CA GLN A 223 -1.94 -9.50 -16.81
C GLN A 223 -0.96 -10.49 -17.48
N ALA A 224 -1.31 -11.10 -18.61
CA ALA A 224 -0.40 -11.93 -19.38
C ALA A 224 0.81 -11.12 -19.89
N ASP A 225 0.66 -9.82 -20.02
CA ASP A 225 1.74 -8.87 -20.34
C ASP A 225 2.43 -8.42 -19.04
N LYS A 226 3.42 -9.18 -18.61
CA LYS A 226 4.14 -9.02 -17.32
C LYS A 226 4.83 -7.66 -17.12
N ARG A 227 4.78 -6.75 -18.09
CA ARG A 227 5.54 -5.49 -18.12
C ARG A 227 5.01 -4.40 -17.16
N TYR A 228 3.82 -4.54 -16.60
CA TYR A 228 3.12 -3.44 -15.94
C TYR A 228 2.57 -3.75 -14.54
N ARG A 229 3.42 -4.30 -13.69
CA ARG A 229 3.23 -4.15 -12.24
C ARG A 229 4.14 -3.01 -11.78
N ALA A 230 3.71 -1.79 -12.00
CA ALA A 230 4.38 -0.62 -11.45
C ALA A 230 3.88 -0.41 -10.03
N ILE A 231 4.40 -1.18 -9.13
CA ILE A 231 4.15 -0.94 -7.72
C ILE A 231 5.31 -0.08 -7.23
N GLY A 232 5.03 1.12 -6.75
CA GLY A 232 5.94 1.83 -5.87
C GLY A 232 6.33 0.91 -4.70
N TYR A 233 7.45 1.14 -4.05
CA TYR A 233 7.91 0.34 -2.90
C TYR A 233 8.24 -1.13 -3.20
N ASN A 234 8.49 -1.49 -4.45
CA ASN A 234 8.82 -2.86 -4.84
C ASN A 234 10.03 -3.44 -4.09
N THR A 235 10.99 -2.59 -3.82
CA THR A 235 12.22 -2.94 -3.12
C THR A 235 11.94 -3.24 -1.66
N GLU A 236 11.21 -2.36 -1.00
CA GLU A 236 10.86 -2.45 0.41
C GLU A 236 9.88 -3.59 0.67
N VAL A 237 8.89 -3.79 -0.19
CA VAL A 237 7.99 -4.95 -0.14
C VAL A 237 8.79 -6.26 -0.17
N ARG A 238 9.81 -6.34 -1.01
CA ARG A 238 10.65 -7.55 -1.09
C ARG A 238 11.56 -7.72 0.11
N LEU A 239 12.08 -6.63 0.65
CA LEU A 239 12.88 -6.66 1.87
C LEU A 239 12.06 -7.19 3.05
N LEU A 240 10.80 -6.75 3.18
CA LEU A 240 9.89 -7.17 4.26
C LEU A 240 9.03 -8.38 3.90
N TYR A 241 9.22 -8.99 2.73
CA TYR A 241 8.36 -10.08 2.26
C TYR A 241 8.20 -11.22 3.27
N PRO A 242 9.23 -11.67 4.00
CA PRO A 242 9.05 -12.68 5.04
C PRO A 242 8.06 -12.27 6.15
N LEU A 243 8.09 -11.01 6.56
CA LEU A 243 7.13 -10.47 7.52
C LEU A 243 5.72 -10.39 6.91
N LEU A 244 5.62 -9.96 5.65
CA LEU A 244 4.36 -9.84 4.93
C LEU A 244 3.69 -11.19 4.66
N LEU A 245 4.45 -12.28 4.57
CA LEU A 245 3.93 -13.66 4.47
C LEU A 245 3.39 -14.21 5.80
N ASN A 246 3.66 -13.55 6.93
CA ASN A 246 3.15 -13.97 8.21
C ASN A 246 1.66 -13.59 8.34
N GLU A 247 0.78 -14.59 8.39
CA GLU A 247 -0.67 -14.38 8.45
C GLU A 247 -1.10 -13.63 9.71
N GLU A 248 -0.44 -13.86 10.85
CA GLU A 248 -0.74 -13.15 12.08
C GLU A 248 -0.43 -11.67 11.94
N PHE A 249 0.76 -11.33 11.42
CA PHE A 249 1.14 -9.95 11.15
C PHE A 249 0.15 -9.25 10.22
N ILE A 250 -0.19 -9.86 9.09
CA ILE A 250 -1.15 -9.28 8.12
C ILE A 250 -2.55 -9.11 8.74
N ASN A 251 -3.00 -10.04 9.57
CA ASN A 251 -4.26 -9.89 10.27
C ASN A 251 -4.22 -8.75 11.30
N LEU A 252 -3.11 -8.57 12.02
CA LEU A 252 -2.90 -7.45 12.92
C LEU A 252 -2.86 -6.12 12.16
N VAL A 253 -2.13 -6.06 11.04
CA VAL A 253 -2.09 -4.89 10.16
C VAL A 253 -3.50 -4.50 9.70
N ASN A 254 -4.28 -5.44 9.18
CA ASN A 254 -5.65 -5.18 8.76
C ASN A 254 -6.51 -4.65 9.92
N LYS A 255 -6.43 -5.25 11.09
CA LYS A 255 -7.15 -4.76 12.29
C LYS A 255 -6.70 -3.36 12.68
N CYS A 256 -5.39 -3.12 12.72
CA CYS A 256 -4.84 -1.82 13.05
C CYS A 256 -5.28 -0.74 12.07
N GLN A 257 -5.16 -1.00 10.78
CA GLN A 257 -5.52 -0.06 9.71
C GLN A 257 -7.01 0.31 9.75
N PHE A 258 -7.90 -0.65 10.04
CA PHE A 258 -9.35 -0.40 10.05
C PHE A 258 -9.89 0.02 11.41
N TYR A 259 -9.35 -0.50 12.52
CA TYR A 259 -9.91 -0.25 13.85
C TYR A 259 -9.02 0.61 14.75
N GLY A 260 -7.85 0.96 14.27
CA GLY A 260 -7.01 1.97 14.90
C GLY A 260 -6.13 1.52 16.05
N ASN A 261 -6.02 0.25 16.37
CA ASN A 261 -5.19 -0.22 17.48
C ASN A 261 -3.75 -0.55 17.03
N ILE A 262 -2.89 0.46 16.95
CA ILE A 262 -1.48 0.31 16.58
C ILE A 262 -0.65 -0.47 17.61
N ASN A 263 -1.08 -0.52 18.88
CA ASN A 263 -0.32 -1.18 19.94
C ASN A 263 -0.12 -2.67 19.66
N LEU A 264 -1.08 -3.32 19.04
CA LEU A 264 -0.96 -4.74 18.66
C LEU A 264 0.19 -4.97 17.66
N ILE A 265 0.42 -4.04 16.74
CA ILE A 265 1.54 -4.11 15.79
C ILE A 265 2.86 -3.80 16.50
N LYS A 266 2.88 -2.77 17.36
CA LYS A 266 4.05 -2.44 18.17
C LYS A 266 4.48 -3.66 19.00
N GLU A 267 3.58 -4.24 19.76
CA GLU A 267 3.83 -5.44 20.56
C GLU A 267 4.32 -6.62 19.71
N PHE A 268 3.67 -6.88 18.57
CA PHE A 268 4.08 -7.96 17.67
C PHE A 268 5.51 -7.77 17.18
N LEU A 269 5.85 -6.58 16.69
CA LEU A 269 7.18 -6.29 16.15
C LEU A 269 8.23 -6.30 17.27
N GLU A 270 7.99 -5.64 18.38
CA GLU A 270 8.93 -5.57 19.51
C GLU A 270 9.20 -6.94 20.16
N ASN A 271 8.21 -7.84 20.19
CA ASN A 271 8.40 -9.22 20.63
C ASN A 271 9.23 -10.07 19.65
N ASN A 272 9.36 -9.63 18.40
CA ASN A 272 10.09 -10.35 17.36
C ASN A 272 11.40 -9.64 16.91
N ILE A 273 11.65 -8.44 17.41
CA ILE A 273 12.87 -7.64 17.14
C ILE A 273 13.60 -7.42 18.46
N ASP A 274 14.70 -8.15 18.71
CA ASP A 274 15.34 -8.16 20.02
C ASP A 274 16.06 -6.86 20.40
N SER A 275 16.47 -6.05 19.43
CA SER A 275 17.40 -4.93 19.67
C SER A 275 16.84 -3.57 19.27
N TYR A 276 15.61 -3.50 18.78
CA TYR A 276 15.02 -2.27 18.25
C TYR A 276 13.56 -2.12 18.66
N THR A 277 13.16 -0.90 18.92
CA THR A 277 11.75 -0.54 19.12
C THR A 277 11.00 -0.47 17.76
N TYR A 278 9.68 -0.51 17.81
CA TYR A 278 8.84 -0.26 16.64
C TYR A 278 9.19 1.06 15.94
N ASP A 279 9.38 2.13 16.72
CA ASP A 279 9.65 3.45 16.16
C ASP A 279 11.02 3.51 15.46
N GLU A 280 12.06 2.88 16.02
CA GLU A 280 13.37 2.79 15.37
C GLU A 280 13.31 1.97 14.08
N PHE A 281 12.55 0.87 14.09
CA PHE A 281 12.33 0.07 12.88
C PHE A 281 11.62 0.86 11.77
N CYS A 282 10.55 1.58 12.10
CA CYS A 282 9.85 2.45 11.16
C CYS A 282 10.75 3.57 10.62
N GLN A 283 11.55 4.21 11.48
CA GLN A 283 12.48 5.24 11.06
C GLN A 283 13.54 4.71 10.08
N MET A 284 14.06 3.52 10.30
CA MET A 284 14.99 2.88 9.36
C MET A 284 14.35 2.64 7.99
N LEU A 285 13.09 2.20 7.95
CA LEU A 285 12.37 2.01 6.69
C LEU A 285 12.11 3.35 5.98
N ASP A 286 11.70 4.37 6.70
CA ASP A 286 11.48 5.71 6.15
C ASP A 286 12.79 6.30 5.61
N GLN A 287 13.93 6.07 6.28
CA GLN A 287 15.26 6.46 5.81
C GLN A 287 15.69 5.71 4.55
N ILE A 288 15.39 4.41 4.43
CA ILE A 288 15.67 3.64 3.21
C ILE A 288 14.98 4.28 2.02
N PHE A 289 13.69 4.55 2.14
CA PHE A 289 12.91 5.16 1.08
C PHE A 289 13.39 6.57 0.72
N GLU A 290 13.70 7.39 1.73
CA GLU A 290 14.22 8.75 1.51
C GLU A 290 15.58 8.74 0.79
N LEU A 291 16.49 7.85 1.22
CA LEU A 291 17.80 7.69 0.60
C LEU A 291 17.67 7.14 -0.83
N GLU A 292 16.79 6.18 -1.08
CA GLU A 292 16.51 5.67 -2.42
C GLU A 292 16.11 6.81 -3.37
N GLY A 293 15.20 7.68 -2.92
CA GLY A 293 14.79 8.86 -3.68
C GLY A 293 15.91 9.87 -3.92
N LYS A 294 16.83 10.05 -2.97
CA LYS A 294 18.01 10.90 -3.13
C LYS A 294 19.01 10.32 -4.13
N TYR A 295 19.22 8.99 -4.08
CA TYR A 295 20.11 8.29 -5.00
C TYR A 295 19.67 8.39 -6.44
N ALA A 296 18.40 8.20 -6.69
CA ALA A 296 17.85 8.35 -8.03
C ALA A 296 18.15 9.74 -8.64
N LYS A 297 18.48 10.73 -7.79
CA LYS A 297 18.73 12.12 -8.21
C LYS A 297 20.20 12.54 -8.24
N ASN A 298 21.06 12.11 -7.29
CA ASN A 298 22.32 12.84 -7.04
C ASN A 298 23.62 12.00 -6.87
N ASN A 299 23.59 10.68 -6.85
CA ASN A 299 24.80 9.80 -6.74
C ASN A 299 25.82 10.25 -5.68
N ASN A 300 25.40 10.61 -4.46
CA ASN A 300 26.32 11.07 -3.41
C ASN A 300 26.94 9.88 -2.65
N PRO A 301 28.28 9.72 -2.59
CA PRO A 301 28.92 8.58 -1.90
C PRO A 301 28.56 8.44 -0.42
N LYS A 302 28.37 9.55 0.30
CA LYS A 302 28.01 9.51 1.74
C LYS A 302 26.63 8.93 1.96
N ASP A 303 25.67 9.28 1.10
CA ASP A 303 24.34 8.72 1.16
C ASP A 303 24.40 7.21 0.87
N THR A 304 25.38 6.72 0.05
CA THR A 304 25.58 5.29 -0.24
C THR A 304 25.97 4.52 1.00
N GLU A 305 26.97 4.97 1.70
CA GLU A 305 27.45 4.28 2.90
C GLU A 305 26.34 4.15 3.94
N GLU A 306 25.60 5.23 4.15
CA GLU A 306 24.46 5.25 5.08
C GLU A 306 23.35 4.31 4.63
N PHE A 307 22.97 4.33 3.37
CA PHE A 307 21.97 3.45 2.80
C PHE A 307 22.34 1.98 2.97
N VAL A 308 23.57 1.60 2.60
CA VAL A 308 24.08 0.24 2.78
C VAL A 308 24.11 -0.17 4.25
N ARG A 309 24.49 0.73 5.16
CA ARG A 309 24.48 0.49 6.59
C ARG A 309 23.07 0.17 7.08
N ILE A 310 22.08 0.97 6.71
CA ILE A 310 20.69 0.79 7.13
C ILE A 310 20.11 -0.51 6.56
N ILE A 311 20.34 -0.78 5.28
CA ILE A 311 19.91 -2.04 4.65
C ILE A 311 20.48 -3.26 5.36
N LYS A 312 21.77 -3.24 5.71
CA LYS A 312 22.40 -4.33 6.47
C LYS A 312 21.77 -4.52 7.84
N THR A 313 21.41 -3.42 8.52
CA THR A 313 20.71 -3.46 9.82
C THR A 313 19.33 -4.07 9.68
N VAL A 314 18.51 -3.56 8.76
CA VAL A 314 17.17 -4.09 8.48
C VAL A 314 17.21 -5.56 8.06
N LYS A 315 18.23 -5.95 7.26
CA LYS A 315 18.50 -7.35 6.94
C LYS A 315 18.69 -8.20 8.19
N GLY A 316 19.53 -7.75 9.11
CA GLY A 316 19.78 -8.45 10.38
C GLY A 316 18.48 -8.65 11.17
N ILE A 317 17.70 -7.60 11.32
CA ILE A 317 16.40 -7.63 12.01
C ILE A 317 15.46 -8.66 11.36
N ILE A 318 15.35 -8.65 10.03
CA ILE A 318 14.46 -9.56 9.30
C ILE A 318 14.92 -11.02 9.47
N ILE A 319 16.22 -11.29 9.47
CA ILE A 319 16.76 -12.63 9.70
C ILE A 319 16.38 -13.11 11.10
N GLU A 320 16.54 -12.26 12.13
CA GLU A 320 16.19 -12.60 13.51
C GLU A 320 14.70 -12.83 13.67
N MET A 321 13.86 -11.94 13.13
CA MET A 321 12.41 -12.11 13.11
C MET A 321 12.03 -13.45 12.49
N ASN A 322 12.65 -13.80 11.37
CA ASN A 322 12.33 -15.06 10.71
C ASN A 322 12.74 -16.29 11.50
N LYS A 323 13.86 -16.25 12.20
CA LYS A 323 14.23 -17.35 13.11
C LYS A 323 13.17 -17.58 14.17
N LYS A 324 12.54 -16.52 14.69
CA LYS A 324 11.45 -16.60 15.66
C LYS A 324 10.12 -17.03 15.03
N LEU A 325 9.80 -16.50 13.85
CA LEU A 325 8.52 -16.73 13.16
C LEU A 325 8.47 -18.06 12.42
N LEU A 326 9.64 -18.63 12.00
CA LEU A 326 9.71 -19.90 11.27
C LEU A 326 9.23 -21.11 12.08
N GLY A 327 9.22 -21.01 13.40
CA GLY A 327 8.60 -22.02 14.27
C GLY A 327 7.08 -22.16 14.06
N SER A 328 6.45 -21.19 13.40
CA SER A 328 4.99 -21.08 13.28
C SER A 328 4.41 -21.32 11.88
N SER A 329 5.20 -21.32 10.79
CA SER A 329 4.63 -21.51 9.44
C SER A 329 5.61 -22.06 8.39
N ARG A 330 5.34 -23.32 7.95
CA ARG A 330 6.06 -23.97 6.82
C ARG A 330 5.82 -23.30 5.46
N ASN A 331 4.71 -22.58 5.29
CA ASN A 331 4.34 -21.94 4.03
C ASN A 331 5.23 -20.71 3.74
N LEU A 332 5.71 -20.02 4.78
CA LEU A 332 6.58 -18.87 4.67
C LEU A 332 7.81 -19.14 3.79
N LEU A 333 8.46 -20.29 3.95
CA LEU A 333 9.66 -20.66 3.22
C LEU A 333 9.41 -20.99 1.75
N LYS A 334 8.27 -21.63 1.45
CA LYS A 334 7.89 -21.97 0.08
C LYS A 334 7.62 -20.73 -0.75
N ASP A 335 6.91 -19.78 -0.16
CA ASP A 335 6.54 -18.53 -0.83
C ASP A 335 7.76 -17.62 -0.98
N TRP A 336 8.68 -17.63 -0.02
CA TRP A 336 9.97 -16.96 -0.14
C TRP A 336 10.84 -17.53 -1.26
N ALA A 337 10.79 -18.83 -1.48
CA ALA A 337 11.49 -19.46 -2.61
C ALA A 337 10.93 -18.97 -3.96
N ASN A 338 9.64 -18.67 -4.05
CA ASN A 338 9.01 -18.10 -5.25
C ASN A 338 9.44 -16.65 -5.51
N LEU A 339 9.85 -15.92 -4.47
CA LEU A 339 10.40 -14.57 -4.59
C LEU A 339 11.71 -14.54 -5.39
N SER A 340 12.48 -15.64 -5.42
CA SER A 340 13.76 -15.71 -6.14
C SER A 340 13.64 -15.36 -7.61
N ILE A 341 12.57 -15.81 -8.26
CA ILE A 341 12.31 -15.54 -9.69
C ILE A 341 12.06 -14.05 -9.89
N SER A 342 11.36 -13.44 -8.96
CA SER A 342 11.07 -12.00 -8.98
C SER A 342 12.31 -11.14 -8.70
N LEU A 343 13.22 -11.58 -7.82
CA LEU A 343 14.48 -10.89 -7.56
C LEU A 343 15.46 -10.99 -8.72
N GLU A 344 15.56 -12.13 -9.39
CA GLU A 344 16.37 -12.27 -10.62
C GLU A 344 15.88 -11.38 -11.74
N TYR A 345 14.56 -11.31 -11.93
CA TYR A 345 13.97 -10.40 -12.91
C TYR A 345 14.26 -8.92 -12.59
N THR A 346 14.17 -8.54 -11.34
CA THR A 346 14.50 -7.19 -10.88
C THR A 346 15.97 -6.87 -11.10
N ARG A 347 16.88 -7.82 -10.84
CA ARG A 347 18.31 -7.68 -11.12
C ARG A 347 18.57 -7.27 -12.57
N ASN A 348 17.90 -7.89 -13.51
CA ASN A 348 18.07 -7.57 -14.93
C ASN A 348 17.57 -6.17 -15.32
N ILE A 349 16.50 -5.68 -14.70
CA ILE A 349 15.99 -4.33 -14.94
C ILE A 349 16.93 -3.26 -14.38
N TYR A 350 17.53 -3.50 -13.22
CA TYR A 350 18.37 -2.54 -12.53
C TYR A 350 19.85 -2.56 -12.95
N PHE A 351 20.27 -3.53 -13.75
CA PHE A 351 21.63 -3.53 -14.33
C PHE A 351 21.91 -2.29 -15.19
N TYR A 352 20.87 -1.64 -15.66
CA TYR A 352 20.96 -0.39 -16.42
C TYR A 352 21.07 0.88 -15.55
N MET A 353 20.87 0.77 -14.24
CA MET A 353 20.92 1.91 -13.32
C MET A 353 22.11 1.80 -12.36
N ASN A 354 23.26 2.36 -12.75
CA ASN A 354 24.48 2.62 -11.97
C ASN A 354 24.90 1.66 -10.83
N GLY A 355 26.21 1.42 -10.69
CA GLY A 355 26.86 0.42 -9.80
C GLY A 355 26.50 0.45 -8.30
N ILE A 356 25.86 1.48 -7.81
CA ILE A 356 25.37 1.65 -6.44
C ILE A 356 24.26 0.64 -6.10
N TRP A 357 23.39 0.39 -7.06
CA TRP A 357 22.33 -0.61 -6.92
C TRP A 357 22.84 -2.04 -6.83
N THR A 358 24.05 -2.29 -7.31
CA THR A 358 24.67 -3.62 -7.26
C THR A 358 24.87 -4.10 -5.81
N GLU A 359 25.37 -3.25 -4.93
CA GLU A 359 25.58 -3.62 -3.52
C GLU A 359 24.26 -3.82 -2.77
N TYR A 360 23.27 -3.00 -3.06
CA TYR A 360 21.92 -3.17 -2.54
C TYR A 360 21.31 -4.51 -2.96
N PHE A 361 21.41 -4.87 -4.25
CA PHE A 361 20.94 -6.15 -4.76
C PHE A 361 21.72 -7.34 -4.20
N GLU A 362 23.02 -7.21 -4.04
CA GLU A 362 23.82 -8.24 -3.39
C GLU A 362 23.39 -8.44 -1.93
N THR A 363 23.02 -7.38 -1.25
CA THR A 363 22.46 -7.44 0.10
C THR A 363 21.09 -8.17 0.09
N LEU A 364 20.18 -7.83 -0.81
CA LEU A 364 18.90 -8.52 -0.96
C LEU A 364 19.08 -10.00 -1.36
N ILE A 365 19.99 -10.29 -2.29
CA ILE A 365 20.33 -11.66 -2.69
C ILE A 365 20.97 -12.41 -1.51
N GLY A 366 21.75 -11.72 -0.69
CA GLY A 366 22.31 -12.27 0.54
C GLY A 366 21.22 -12.71 1.51
N VAL A 367 20.25 -11.82 1.80
CA VAL A 367 19.05 -12.15 2.60
C VAL A 367 18.37 -13.38 2.02
N TYR A 368 18.10 -13.39 0.72
CA TYR A 368 17.46 -14.50 0.04
C TYR A 368 18.25 -15.83 0.16
N LYS A 369 19.58 -15.78 -0.04
CA LYS A 369 20.44 -16.98 0.08
C LYS A 369 20.44 -17.54 1.49
N GLU A 370 20.47 -16.68 2.50
CA GLU A 370 20.38 -17.10 3.89
C GLU A 370 19.04 -17.78 4.19
N PHE A 371 17.95 -17.22 3.73
CA PHE A 371 16.62 -17.85 3.89
C PHE A 371 16.51 -19.18 3.16
N ARG A 372 17.03 -19.29 1.94
CA ARG A 372 17.06 -20.56 1.21
C ARG A 372 17.90 -21.63 1.90
N PHE A 373 18.96 -21.21 2.59
CA PHE A 373 19.76 -22.08 3.42
C PHE A 373 18.96 -22.60 4.61
N PHE A 374 18.26 -21.72 5.35
CA PHE A 374 17.37 -22.12 6.44
C PHE A 374 16.22 -23.03 5.96
N ALA A 375 15.62 -22.72 4.82
CA ALA A 375 14.60 -23.57 4.22
C ALA A 375 15.11 -24.99 3.96
N LYS A 376 16.34 -25.13 3.48
CA LYS A 376 16.97 -26.44 3.29
C LYS A 376 17.25 -27.15 4.60
N LEU A 377 17.70 -26.44 5.64
CA LEU A 377 17.94 -27.02 6.96
C LEU A 377 16.64 -27.54 7.60
N VAL A 378 15.56 -26.80 7.50
CA VAL A 378 14.24 -27.24 8.01
C VAL A 378 13.70 -28.43 7.26
N ASN A 379 13.92 -28.52 5.94
CA ASN A 379 13.51 -29.66 5.12
C ASN A 379 14.39 -30.91 5.32
N LEU A 380 15.63 -30.74 5.80
CA LEU A 380 16.54 -31.84 6.11
C LEU A 380 16.36 -32.40 7.52
N SER A 381 15.65 -31.66 8.39
CA SER A 381 15.31 -32.07 9.76
C SER A 381 13.95 -32.80 9.88
N GLN A 382 13.35 -33.13 8.75
CA GLN A 382 12.16 -33.98 8.59
C GLN A 382 12.51 -35.26 7.85
#